data_98869ea587f7e54b3c7584be48788358
#
_entry.id   98869ea587f7e54b3c7584be48788358
#
_cell.length_a   1.000
_cell.length_b   1.000
_cell.length_c   1.000
_cell.angle_alpha   90.00
_cell.angle_beta   90.00
_cell.angle_gamma   90.00
#
_symmetry.space_group_name_H-M   'P 1'
#
loop_
_entity.id
_entity.type
_entity.pdbx_description
1 polymer ?
#
loop_
_entity_poly.entity_id
_entity_poly.type
_entity_poly.pdbx_seq_one_letter_code
_entity_poly.pdbx_strand_id
1 'polypeptide(L)'
;VCPYNDLGALRKIVAEHGHDIAAIFAEAVQRIIPADPDFLQGIRKICDEYDILFVLDEVVTGFRLGYGGAQQFYEVKPDLSTHGKVIGGGGPLSCVAGRADVVSLSDPKLKGHAGYAYFNGTLHGNPVAAAATLAMLDELSKPGVYERMNGFADDLCRESQKLLDQHGISAIAQHTASLWQILFMQKTPRNYADILASDQASMRRLDSLLMKQGQYVLPGVRRFVSTVNTAQDLEDTLRGLD
;
A
#
# COMPACT_ATOMS: atom_id res chain seq x y z
N VAL A 1 -5.14 16.00 -10.30
CA VAL A 1 -5.16 14.55 -10.01
C VAL A 1 -5.07 13.82 -11.33
N CYS A 2 -4.15 12.84 -11.42
CA CYS A 2 -3.97 12.00 -12.60
C CYS A 2 -4.66 10.64 -12.38
N PRO A 3 -5.28 10.02 -13.41
CA PRO A 3 -5.74 8.64 -13.31
C PRO A 3 -4.58 7.69 -13.00
N TYR A 4 -4.83 6.74 -12.11
CA TYR A 4 -3.84 5.73 -11.74
C TYR A 4 -3.56 4.79 -12.93
N ASN A 5 -2.31 4.34 -13.08
CA ASN A 5 -1.85 3.50 -14.20
C ASN A 5 -2.00 4.16 -15.59
N ASP A 6 -2.00 5.50 -15.66
CA ASP A 6 -2.08 6.25 -16.92
C ASP A 6 -0.91 7.24 -17.08
N LEU A 7 0.23 6.72 -17.55
CA LEU A 7 1.41 7.55 -17.86
C LEU A 7 1.16 8.55 -18.99
N GLY A 8 0.23 8.24 -19.90
CA GLY A 8 -0.13 9.15 -21.00
C GLY A 8 -0.82 10.41 -20.48
N ALA A 9 -1.78 10.23 -19.55
CA ALA A 9 -2.42 11.36 -18.88
C ALA A 9 -1.42 12.15 -18.03
N LEU A 10 -0.53 11.46 -17.30
CA LEU A 10 0.49 12.11 -16.48
C LEU A 10 1.43 12.97 -17.35
N ARG A 11 1.93 12.43 -18.46
CA ARG A 11 2.79 13.18 -19.38
C ARG A 11 2.12 14.45 -19.94
N LYS A 12 0.83 14.40 -20.28
CA LYS A 12 0.08 15.57 -20.72
C LYS A 12 0.01 16.65 -19.63
N ILE A 13 -0.33 16.26 -18.40
CA ILE A 13 -0.40 17.18 -17.25
C ILE A 13 0.97 17.83 -17.00
N VAL A 14 2.04 17.05 -17.00
CA VAL A 14 3.38 17.57 -16.72
C VAL A 14 3.91 18.42 -17.88
N ALA A 15 3.61 18.09 -19.14
CA ALA A 15 3.96 18.92 -20.29
C ALA A 15 3.29 20.30 -20.25
N GLU A 16 2.08 20.39 -19.71
CA GLU A 16 1.32 21.65 -19.61
C GLU A 16 1.67 22.45 -18.35
N HIS A 17 1.92 21.78 -17.21
CA HIS A 17 2.02 22.39 -15.90
C HIS A 17 3.33 22.09 -15.14
N GLY A 18 4.29 21.40 -15.78
CA GLY A 18 5.47 20.89 -15.09
C GLY A 18 6.28 21.95 -14.34
N HIS A 19 6.32 23.18 -14.85
CA HIS A 19 7.02 24.31 -14.21
C HIS A 19 6.36 24.76 -12.88
N ASP A 20 5.11 24.40 -12.63
CA ASP A 20 4.38 24.70 -11.40
C ASP A 20 4.29 23.50 -10.44
N ILE A 21 4.78 22.31 -10.86
CA ILE A 21 4.68 21.08 -10.09
C ILE A 21 5.98 20.87 -9.28
N ALA A 22 5.88 20.95 -7.95
CA ALA A 22 7.02 20.67 -7.08
C ALA A 22 7.25 19.17 -6.87
N ALA A 23 6.18 18.37 -6.82
CA ALA A 23 6.28 16.94 -6.54
C ALA A 23 5.10 16.15 -7.13
N ILE A 24 5.36 14.90 -7.50
CA ILE A 24 4.34 13.90 -7.85
C ILE A 24 4.28 12.87 -6.74
N PHE A 25 3.09 12.69 -6.15
CA PHE A 25 2.81 11.67 -5.14
C PHE A 25 2.11 10.47 -5.78
N ALA A 26 2.58 9.26 -5.48
CA ALA A 26 1.92 8.03 -5.89
C ALA A 26 1.97 6.98 -4.79
N GLU A 27 0.87 6.23 -4.62
CA GLU A 27 0.86 4.95 -3.91
C GLU A 27 1.32 3.85 -4.87
N ALA A 28 2.02 2.82 -4.37
CA ALA A 28 2.38 1.65 -5.17
C ALA A 28 1.22 0.67 -5.34
N VAL A 29 0.30 0.65 -4.38
CA VAL A 29 -0.96 -0.11 -4.44
C VAL A 29 -2.08 0.82 -3.98
N GLN A 30 -2.81 1.37 -4.94
CA GLN A 30 -3.95 2.24 -4.63
C GLN A 30 -5.18 1.40 -4.29
N ARG A 31 -5.61 1.41 -3.02
CA ARG A 31 -6.65 0.50 -2.51
C ARG A 31 -6.17 -0.95 -2.58
N ILE A 32 -6.59 -1.70 -3.60
CA ILE A 32 -6.14 -3.06 -3.92
C ILE A 32 -5.59 -3.14 -5.35
N ILE A 33 -5.53 -2.00 -6.06
CA ILE A 33 -5.05 -1.89 -7.43
C ILE A 33 -3.53 -1.77 -7.39
N PRO A 34 -2.76 -2.75 -7.89
CA PRO A 34 -1.31 -2.63 -8.00
C PRO A 34 -0.94 -1.63 -9.09
N ALA A 35 0.22 -1.02 -8.96
CA ALA A 35 0.82 -0.30 -10.08
C ALA A 35 1.08 -1.29 -11.23
N ASP A 36 0.80 -0.86 -12.46
CA ASP A 36 1.26 -1.58 -13.65
C ASP A 36 2.80 -1.66 -13.62
N PRO A 37 3.42 -2.71 -14.21
CA PRO A 37 4.87 -2.97 -14.07
C PRO A 37 5.76 -1.75 -14.35
N ASP A 38 5.41 -0.94 -15.33
CA ASP A 38 6.22 0.22 -15.76
C ASP A 38 5.73 1.56 -15.18
N PHE A 39 4.65 1.57 -14.40
CA PHE A 39 3.99 2.80 -13.99
C PHE A 39 4.86 3.65 -13.06
N LEU A 40 5.37 3.07 -11.97
CA LEU A 40 6.19 3.81 -11.00
C LEU A 40 7.55 4.21 -11.59
N GLN A 41 8.15 3.35 -12.40
CA GLN A 41 9.38 3.68 -13.13
C GLN A 41 9.13 4.76 -14.19
N GLY A 42 7.95 4.75 -14.81
CA GLY A 42 7.52 5.81 -15.72
C GLY A 42 7.33 7.16 -15.03
N ILE A 43 6.77 7.17 -13.81
CA ILE A 43 6.70 8.38 -12.95
C ILE A 43 8.12 8.89 -12.66
N ARG A 44 9.04 7.99 -12.25
CA ARG A 44 10.43 8.38 -11.96
C ARG A 44 11.08 9.07 -13.15
N LYS A 45 10.96 8.48 -14.35
CA LYS A 45 11.50 9.07 -15.60
C LYS A 45 10.90 10.45 -15.89
N ILE A 46 9.60 10.61 -15.74
CA ILE A 46 8.94 11.91 -15.93
C ILE A 46 9.46 12.93 -14.92
N CYS A 47 9.60 12.55 -13.66
CA CYS A 47 10.13 13.43 -12.62
C CYS A 47 11.57 13.86 -12.93
N ASP A 48 12.41 12.95 -13.43
CA ASP A 48 13.78 13.25 -13.83
C ASP A 48 13.85 14.21 -15.05
N GLU A 49 12.94 14.01 -16.02
CA GLU A 49 12.84 14.85 -17.23
C GLU A 49 12.49 16.32 -16.93
N TYR A 50 11.69 16.56 -15.85
CA TYR A 50 11.11 17.86 -15.54
C TYR A 50 11.61 18.47 -14.23
N ASP A 51 12.62 17.85 -13.58
CA ASP A 51 13.15 18.27 -12.27
C ASP A 51 12.08 18.38 -11.18
N ILE A 52 11.16 17.41 -11.15
CA ILE A 52 10.06 17.27 -10.20
C ILE A 52 10.41 16.19 -9.18
N LEU A 53 10.11 16.40 -7.90
CA LEU A 53 10.31 15.37 -6.88
C LEU A 53 9.30 14.23 -7.04
N PHE A 54 9.79 12.99 -6.99
CA PHE A 54 8.94 11.81 -6.87
C PHE A 54 8.78 11.41 -5.40
N VAL A 55 7.56 11.46 -4.88
CA VAL A 55 7.22 11.03 -3.53
C VAL A 55 6.41 9.74 -3.60
N LEU A 56 6.95 8.66 -3.06
CA LEU A 56 6.25 7.37 -2.98
C LEU A 56 5.57 7.24 -1.62
N ASP A 57 4.25 7.13 -1.62
CA ASP A 57 3.48 6.87 -0.41
C ASP A 57 3.54 5.36 -0.06
N GLU A 58 4.37 5.06 0.92
CA GLU A 58 4.57 3.72 1.48
C GLU A 58 3.90 3.54 2.85
N VAL A 59 2.94 4.38 3.19
CA VAL A 59 2.19 4.25 4.46
C VAL A 59 1.49 2.90 4.57
N VAL A 60 1.12 2.28 3.45
CA VAL A 60 0.53 0.93 3.41
C VAL A 60 1.52 -0.13 2.93
N THR A 61 2.31 0.18 1.92
CA THR A 61 3.17 -0.78 1.22
C THR A 61 4.52 -0.98 1.88
N GLY A 62 5.00 0.01 2.64
CA GLY A 62 6.24 -0.08 3.39
C GLY A 62 6.23 -1.24 4.39
N PHE A 63 7.24 -2.09 4.34
CA PHE A 63 7.35 -3.32 5.13
C PHE A 63 6.17 -4.30 4.96
N ARG A 64 5.34 -4.10 3.93
CA ARG A 64 4.17 -4.93 3.63
C ARG A 64 4.36 -5.78 2.38
N LEU A 65 4.87 -5.19 1.30
CA LEU A 65 5.16 -5.93 0.06
C LEU A 65 6.45 -6.74 0.16
N GLY A 66 7.33 -6.37 1.06
CA GLY A 66 8.62 -6.96 1.36
C GLY A 66 9.33 -6.10 2.41
N TYR A 67 10.50 -6.50 2.87
CA TYR A 67 11.26 -5.73 3.86
C TYR A 67 11.65 -4.34 3.35
N GLY A 68 12.01 -4.22 2.07
CA GLY A 68 12.27 -2.94 1.40
C GLY A 68 11.03 -2.26 0.82
N GLY A 69 9.82 -2.72 1.17
CA GLY A 69 8.56 -2.11 0.73
C GLY A 69 8.33 -2.16 -0.77
N ALA A 70 7.57 -1.20 -1.27
CA ALA A 70 7.28 -1.07 -2.70
C ALA A 70 8.50 -0.63 -3.51
N GLN A 71 9.45 0.07 -2.91
CA GLN A 71 10.68 0.45 -3.59
C GLN A 71 11.46 -0.78 -4.08
N GLN A 72 11.59 -1.80 -3.20
CA GLN A 72 12.21 -3.07 -3.57
C GLN A 72 11.33 -3.88 -4.52
N PHE A 73 10.03 -3.94 -4.25
CA PHE A 73 9.10 -4.76 -5.02
C PHE A 73 8.96 -4.31 -6.48
N TYR A 74 8.96 -3.01 -6.73
CA TYR A 74 8.86 -2.40 -8.07
C TYR A 74 10.20 -1.89 -8.62
N GLU A 75 11.30 -2.13 -7.91
CA GLU A 75 12.65 -1.69 -8.31
C GLU A 75 12.69 -0.19 -8.65
N VAL A 76 12.03 0.65 -7.84
CA VAL A 76 11.94 2.09 -8.06
C VAL A 76 12.56 2.86 -6.89
N LYS A 77 13.28 3.94 -7.19
CA LYS A 77 13.89 4.82 -6.20
C LYS A 77 13.22 6.19 -6.25
N PRO A 78 12.33 6.53 -5.30
CA PRO A 78 11.76 7.86 -5.18
C PRO A 78 12.77 8.86 -4.59
N ASP A 79 12.47 10.15 -4.68
CA ASP A 79 13.22 11.18 -3.96
C ASP A 79 12.86 11.18 -2.48
N LEU A 80 11.58 11.01 -2.17
CA LEU A 80 11.06 10.86 -0.82
C LEU A 80 10.11 9.68 -0.73
N SER A 81 10.04 9.06 0.44
CA SER A 81 9.00 8.08 0.78
C SER A 81 8.37 8.38 2.13
N THR A 82 7.06 8.13 2.25
CA THR A 82 6.32 8.28 3.50
C THR A 82 5.97 6.92 4.07
N HIS A 83 6.21 6.72 5.38
CA HIS A 83 5.96 5.45 6.06
C HIS A 83 5.09 5.66 7.29
N GLY A 84 4.22 4.69 7.56
CA GLY A 84 3.33 4.66 8.72
C GLY A 84 2.82 3.24 8.96
N LYS A 85 1.76 3.09 9.73
CA LYS A 85 1.10 1.79 10.02
C LYS A 85 2.09 0.73 10.51
N VAL A 86 2.53 -0.18 9.63
CA VAL A 86 3.40 -1.32 9.99
C VAL A 86 4.67 -0.85 10.71
N ILE A 87 5.31 0.23 10.22
CA ILE A 87 6.54 0.74 10.84
C ILE A 87 6.36 1.12 12.32
N GLY A 88 5.17 1.48 12.73
CA GLY A 88 4.88 1.82 14.12
C GLY A 88 4.91 0.64 15.09
N GLY A 89 4.92 -0.61 14.60
CA GLY A 89 4.90 -1.80 15.47
C GLY A 89 3.72 -1.81 16.45
N GLY A 90 2.57 -1.22 16.06
CA GLY A 90 1.38 -1.00 16.90
C GLY A 90 1.39 0.32 17.66
N GLY A 91 2.48 1.08 17.66
CA GLY A 91 2.60 2.41 18.25
C GLY A 91 2.38 3.55 17.23
N PRO A 92 2.20 4.80 17.71
CA PRO A 92 2.01 5.98 16.87
C PRO A 92 3.36 6.47 16.33
N LEU A 93 3.86 5.84 15.28
CA LEU A 93 5.09 6.25 14.58
C LEU A 93 4.85 6.33 13.09
N SER A 94 5.39 7.37 12.49
CA SER A 94 5.51 7.55 11.05
C SER A 94 6.83 8.25 10.73
N CYS A 95 7.30 8.11 9.50
CA CYS A 95 8.50 8.82 9.07
C CYS A 95 8.42 9.24 7.61
N VAL A 96 9.23 10.22 7.27
CA VAL A 96 9.58 10.59 5.89
C VAL A 96 11.06 10.28 5.72
N ALA A 97 11.40 9.57 4.66
CA ALA A 97 12.77 9.21 4.33
C ALA A 97 13.07 9.59 2.87
N GLY A 98 14.34 9.80 2.54
CA GLY A 98 14.71 10.07 1.16
C GLY A 98 16.01 10.86 1.02
N ARG A 99 16.10 11.63 -0.05
CA ARG A 99 17.28 12.44 -0.39
C ARG A 99 17.68 13.39 0.74
N ALA A 100 18.95 13.36 1.11
CA ALA A 100 19.48 14.12 2.23
C ALA A 100 19.34 15.65 2.02
N ASP A 101 19.52 16.14 0.78
CA ASP A 101 19.37 17.55 0.44
C ASP A 101 17.94 18.07 0.62
N VAL A 102 16.93 17.21 0.48
CA VAL A 102 15.52 17.55 0.70
C VAL A 102 15.15 17.40 2.18
N VAL A 103 15.48 16.26 2.81
CA VAL A 103 15.13 15.99 4.21
C VAL A 103 15.83 16.95 5.16
N SER A 104 17.07 17.37 4.87
CA SER A 104 17.82 18.32 5.71
C SER A 104 17.20 19.72 5.78
N LEU A 105 16.29 20.08 4.88
CA LEU A 105 15.52 21.32 4.96
C LEU A 105 14.63 21.37 6.21
N SER A 106 14.37 20.23 6.85
CA SER A 106 13.65 20.18 8.12
C SER A 106 14.53 20.27 9.37
N ASP A 107 15.85 20.48 9.24
CA ASP A 107 16.74 20.65 10.39
C ASP A 107 16.29 21.89 11.20
N PRO A 108 15.99 21.73 12.50
CA PRO A 108 15.59 22.85 13.38
C PRO A 108 16.58 24.02 13.40
N LYS A 109 17.86 23.80 13.08
CA LYS A 109 18.89 24.84 12.97
C LYS A 109 18.61 25.83 11.84
N LEU A 110 17.82 25.40 10.84
CA LEU A 110 17.40 26.23 9.71
C LEU A 110 16.15 27.08 10.01
N LYS A 111 15.58 26.99 11.20
CA LYS A 111 14.37 27.73 11.57
C LYS A 111 14.57 29.23 11.37
N GLY A 112 13.72 29.85 10.57
CA GLY A 112 13.78 31.26 10.20
C GLY A 112 14.56 31.55 8.91
N HIS A 113 15.20 30.56 8.31
CA HIS A 113 15.82 30.69 6.98
C HIS A 113 14.85 30.38 5.86
N ALA A 114 15.07 30.99 4.70
CA ALA A 114 14.29 30.64 3.48
C ALA A 114 14.50 29.18 3.12
N GLY A 115 13.40 28.48 2.76
CA GLY A 115 13.44 27.07 2.42
C GLY A 115 13.32 26.11 3.60
N TYR A 116 13.28 26.60 4.86
CA TYR A 116 13.03 25.73 6.02
C TYR A 116 11.66 25.06 5.93
N ALA A 117 11.64 23.73 5.94
CA ALA A 117 10.43 22.91 5.97
C ALA A 117 10.13 22.48 7.41
N TYR A 118 9.09 23.07 8.02
CA TYR A 118 8.68 22.68 9.37
C TYR A 118 8.12 21.26 9.41
N PHE A 119 8.81 20.37 10.13
CA PHE A 119 8.43 19.00 10.31
C PHE A 119 8.43 18.63 11.80
N ASN A 120 7.25 18.53 12.39
CA ASN A 120 7.09 18.21 13.81
C ASN A 120 5.73 17.54 14.10
N GLY A 121 5.62 16.87 15.24
CA GLY A 121 4.41 16.25 15.76
C GLY A 121 4.53 15.98 17.26
N THR A 122 3.40 15.99 17.98
CA THR A 122 3.36 15.79 19.44
C THR A 122 4.02 14.48 19.89
N LEU A 123 3.94 13.42 19.07
CA LEU A 123 4.52 12.11 19.35
C LEU A 123 5.87 11.89 18.68
N HIS A 124 6.47 12.93 18.13
CA HIS A 124 7.74 12.88 17.42
C HIS A 124 8.85 12.37 18.36
N GLY A 125 9.61 11.36 17.92
CA GLY A 125 10.68 10.77 18.73
C GLY A 125 10.20 9.98 19.95
N ASN A 126 8.93 9.52 19.98
CA ASN A 126 8.41 8.71 21.07
C ASN A 126 9.23 7.43 21.24
N PRO A 127 9.92 7.24 22.40
CA PRO A 127 10.83 6.10 22.59
C PRO A 127 10.09 4.75 22.66
N VAL A 128 8.85 4.72 23.14
CA VAL A 128 8.05 3.48 23.21
C VAL A 128 7.70 3.01 21.80
N ALA A 129 7.25 3.94 20.93
CA ALA A 129 6.97 3.60 19.54
C ALA A 129 8.25 3.22 18.77
N ALA A 130 9.39 3.88 19.06
CA ALA A 130 10.66 3.50 18.46
C ALA A 130 11.12 2.08 18.87
N ALA A 131 10.97 1.72 20.14
CA ALA A 131 11.27 0.36 20.62
C ALA A 131 10.35 -0.69 19.97
N ALA A 132 9.05 -0.40 19.84
CA ALA A 132 8.10 -1.27 19.15
C ALA A 132 8.45 -1.43 17.66
N THR A 133 8.87 -0.34 17.00
CA THR A 133 9.38 -0.36 15.62
C THR A 133 10.57 -1.30 15.47
N LEU A 134 11.57 -1.18 16.34
CA LEU A 134 12.77 -2.05 16.29
C LEU A 134 12.40 -3.52 16.44
N ALA A 135 11.57 -3.87 17.41
CA ALA A 135 11.10 -5.24 17.61
C ALA A 135 10.33 -5.78 16.39
N MET A 136 9.50 -4.95 15.77
CA MET A 136 8.77 -5.30 14.55
C MET A 136 9.71 -5.50 13.36
N LEU A 137 10.71 -4.63 13.19
CA LEU A 137 11.71 -4.77 12.12
C LEU A 137 12.55 -6.03 12.30
N ASP A 138 12.94 -6.36 13.54
CA ASP A 138 13.66 -7.61 13.86
C ASP A 138 12.82 -8.85 13.48
N GLU A 139 11.50 -8.82 13.76
CA GLU A 139 10.60 -9.92 13.38
C GLU A 139 10.48 -10.04 11.85
N LEU A 140 10.26 -8.93 11.15
CA LEU A 140 10.09 -8.92 9.71
C LEU A 140 11.38 -9.24 8.93
N SER A 141 12.57 -9.04 9.53
CA SER A 141 13.85 -9.37 8.90
C SER A 141 14.17 -10.86 8.87
N LYS A 142 13.42 -11.68 9.61
CA LYS A 142 13.68 -13.11 9.70
C LYS A 142 13.43 -13.81 8.37
N PRO A 143 14.28 -14.78 7.98
CA PRO A 143 14.09 -15.55 6.76
C PRO A 143 12.72 -16.25 6.71
N GLY A 144 12.07 -16.25 5.55
CA GLY A 144 10.80 -16.94 5.32
C GLY A 144 9.55 -16.21 5.82
N VAL A 145 9.68 -15.04 6.45
CA VAL A 145 8.52 -14.29 6.97
C VAL A 145 7.62 -13.81 5.83
N TYR A 146 8.19 -13.15 4.84
CA TYR A 146 7.43 -12.66 3.70
C TYR A 146 6.91 -13.77 2.80
N GLU A 147 7.71 -14.82 2.61
CA GLU A 147 7.31 -16.00 1.85
C GLU A 147 6.07 -16.65 2.45
N ARG A 148 6.02 -16.81 3.79
CA ARG A 148 4.83 -17.37 4.47
C ARG A 148 3.61 -16.46 4.35
N MET A 149 3.76 -15.15 4.58
CA MET A 149 2.64 -14.21 4.47
C MET A 149 2.08 -14.15 3.04
N ASN A 150 2.96 -14.09 2.05
CA ASN A 150 2.57 -13.99 0.65
C ASN A 150 1.96 -15.32 0.16
N GLY A 151 2.54 -16.46 0.55
CA GLY A 151 1.99 -17.79 0.26
C GLY A 151 0.60 -17.98 0.88
N PHE A 152 0.39 -17.50 2.12
CA PHE A 152 -0.95 -17.51 2.74
C PHE A 152 -1.96 -16.69 1.93
N ALA A 153 -1.58 -15.49 1.47
CA ALA A 153 -2.46 -14.64 0.65
C ALA A 153 -2.78 -15.28 -0.71
N ASP A 154 -1.79 -15.94 -1.32
CA ASP A 154 -1.97 -16.68 -2.57
C ASP A 154 -2.95 -17.85 -2.39
N ASP A 155 -2.72 -18.69 -1.38
CA ASP A 155 -3.60 -19.82 -1.06
C ASP A 155 -5.03 -19.34 -0.77
N LEU A 156 -5.17 -18.29 0.05
CA LEU A 156 -6.47 -17.72 0.39
C LEU A 156 -7.22 -17.20 -0.84
N CYS A 157 -6.57 -16.45 -1.70
CA CYS A 157 -7.21 -15.92 -2.90
C CYS A 157 -7.53 -17.03 -3.92
N ARG A 158 -6.63 -18.02 -4.09
CA ARG A 158 -6.85 -19.14 -4.97
C ARG A 158 -8.05 -20.01 -4.53
N GLU A 159 -8.12 -20.35 -3.24
CA GLU A 159 -9.22 -21.14 -2.72
C GLU A 159 -10.52 -20.34 -2.65
N SER A 160 -10.47 -19.04 -2.31
CA SER A 160 -11.64 -18.15 -2.38
C SER A 160 -12.19 -18.06 -3.80
N GLN A 161 -11.33 -17.96 -4.82
CA GLN A 161 -11.80 -17.93 -6.22
C GLN A 161 -12.52 -19.22 -6.61
N LYS A 162 -12.02 -20.39 -6.17
CA LYS A 162 -12.71 -21.67 -6.42
C LYS A 162 -14.12 -21.68 -5.82
N LEU A 163 -14.30 -21.19 -4.59
CA LEU A 163 -15.60 -21.08 -3.96
C LEU A 163 -16.53 -20.13 -4.74
N LEU A 164 -16.04 -18.95 -5.13
CA LEU A 164 -16.80 -18.02 -5.95
C LEU A 164 -17.27 -18.65 -7.26
N ASP A 165 -16.39 -19.37 -7.94
CA ASP A 165 -16.69 -20.04 -9.20
C ASP A 165 -17.70 -21.20 -9.01
N GLN A 166 -17.56 -22.00 -7.94
CA GLN A 166 -18.48 -23.09 -7.60
C GLN A 166 -19.89 -22.59 -7.32
N HIS A 167 -20.03 -21.45 -6.68
CA HIS A 167 -21.33 -20.83 -6.39
C HIS A 167 -21.83 -19.91 -7.53
N GLY A 168 -21.12 -19.82 -8.66
CA GLY A 168 -21.49 -18.98 -9.78
C GLY A 168 -21.50 -17.47 -9.46
N ILE A 169 -20.69 -17.05 -8.47
CA ILE A 169 -20.60 -15.66 -8.03
C ILE A 169 -19.62 -14.91 -8.93
N SER A 170 -20.11 -13.87 -9.60
CA SER A 170 -19.29 -13.00 -10.46
C SER A 170 -18.44 -12.05 -9.62
N ALA A 171 -17.33 -12.55 -9.11
CA ALA A 171 -16.38 -11.80 -8.31
C ALA A 171 -14.95 -12.30 -8.54
N ILE A 172 -13.96 -11.50 -8.20
CA ILE A 172 -12.55 -11.87 -8.25
C ILE A 172 -11.91 -11.77 -6.87
N ALA A 173 -11.16 -12.79 -6.49
CA ALA A 173 -10.28 -12.76 -5.34
C ALA A 173 -8.88 -12.40 -5.82
N GLN A 174 -8.34 -11.28 -5.36
CA GLN A 174 -7.00 -10.84 -5.76
C GLN A 174 -6.15 -10.42 -4.58
N HIS A 175 -4.83 -10.52 -4.74
CA HIS A 175 -3.87 -10.05 -3.78
C HIS A 175 -2.67 -9.36 -4.45
N THR A 176 -1.96 -8.58 -3.66
CA THR A 176 -0.62 -8.07 -3.98
C THR A 176 0.23 -8.27 -2.73
N ALA A 177 1.17 -9.21 -2.81
CA ALA A 177 1.87 -9.70 -1.63
C ALA A 177 0.86 -10.09 -0.52
N SER A 178 1.00 -9.55 0.70
CA SER A 178 0.11 -9.85 1.83
C SER A 178 -1.17 -8.97 1.90
N LEU A 179 -1.47 -8.19 0.87
CA LEU A 179 -2.71 -7.42 0.73
C LEU A 179 -3.70 -8.23 -0.12
N TRP A 180 -4.94 -8.41 0.34
CA TRP A 180 -5.92 -9.18 -0.41
C TRP A 180 -7.33 -8.60 -0.32
N GLN A 181 -8.20 -8.95 -1.28
CA GLN A 181 -9.62 -8.59 -1.28
C GLN A 181 -10.41 -9.42 -2.28
N ILE A 182 -11.74 -9.57 -2.03
CA ILE A 182 -12.71 -10.05 -3.00
C ILE A 182 -13.45 -8.83 -3.57
N LEU A 183 -13.48 -8.72 -4.89
CA LEU A 183 -14.12 -7.63 -5.63
C LEU A 183 -15.23 -8.18 -6.50
N PHE A 184 -16.46 -7.66 -6.34
CA PHE A 184 -17.62 -8.06 -7.16
C PHE A 184 -17.58 -7.35 -8.50
N MET A 185 -16.74 -7.87 -9.38
CA MET A 185 -16.52 -7.41 -10.75
C MET A 185 -15.89 -8.52 -11.58
N GLN A 186 -15.91 -8.39 -12.92
CA GLN A 186 -15.44 -9.44 -13.84
C GLN A 186 -13.99 -9.27 -14.30
N LYS A 187 -13.37 -8.09 -14.06
CA LYS A 187 -12.01 -7.78 -14.50
C LYS A 187 -11.21 -7.16 -13.37
N THR A 188 -9.93 -7.46 -13.32
CA THR A 188 -8.99 -6.79 -12.43
C THR A 188 -9.03 -5.28 -12.65
N PRO A 189 -9.27 -4.47 -11.60
CA PRO A 189 -9.32 -3.02 -11.74
C PRO A 189 -7.93 -2.46 -12.05
N ARG A 190 -7.89 -1.46 -12.91
CA ARG A 190 -6.64 -0.75 -13.25
C ARG A 190 -6.58 0.67 -12.66
N ASN A 191 -7.73 1.22 -12.30
CA ASN A 191 -7.84 2.55 -11.71
C ASN A 191 -9.03 2.64 -10.76
N TYR A 192 -9.18 3.78 -10.09
CA TYR A 192 -10.24 3.95 -9.09
C TYR A 192 -11.65 4.00 -9.70
N ALA A 193 -11.79 4.43 -10.95
CA ALA A 193 -13.09 4.41 -11.63
C ALA A 193 -13.61 2.97 -11.81
N ASP A 194 -12.72 2.00 -12.08
CA ASP A 194 -13.09 0.58 -12.15
C ASP A 194 -13.65 0.08 -10.81
N ILE A 195 -13.02 0.47 -9.69
CA ILE A 195 -13.51 0.14 -8.33
C ILE A 195 -14.89 0.76 -8.08
N LEU A 196 -15.10 2.01 -8.48
CA LEU A 196 -16.40 2.67 -8.32
C LEU A 196 -17.49 1.99 -9.14
N ALA A 197 -17.16 1.41 -10.28
CA ALA A 197 -18.09 0.67 -11.14
C ALA A 197 -18.37 -0.75 -10.65
N SER A 198 -17.63 -1.28 -9.65
CA SER A 198 -17.88 -2.61 -9.07
C SER A 198 -19.10 -2.60 -8.14
N ASP A 199 -19.67 -3.79 -7.87
CA ASP A 199 -20.80 -3.90 -6.93
C ASP A 199 -20.35 -3.74 -5.48
N GLN A 200 -20.32 -2.48 -5.03
CA GLN A 200 -19.94 -2.09 -3.68
C GLN A 200 -20.95 -2.59 -2.62
N ALA A 201 -22.21 -2.81 -3.02
CA ALA A 201 -23.24 -3.30 -2.10
C ALA A 201 -23.01 -4.77 -1.74
N SER A 202 -22.73 -5.61 -2.73
CA SER A 202 -22.39 -7.02 -2.51
C SER A 202 -21.09 -7.16 -1.71
N MET A 203 -20.09 -6.32 -1.97
CA MET A 203 -18.85 -6.31 -1.17
C MET A 203 -19.12 -6.01 0.31
N ARG A 204 -19.88 -4.98 0.62
CA ARG A 204 -20.25 -4.66 2.02
C ARG A 204 -21.11 -5.75 2.67
N ARG A 205 -21.98 -6.41 1.87
CA ARG A 205 -22.78 -7.54 2.34
C ARG A 205 -21.90 -8.73 2.71
N LEU A 206 -20.93 -9.08 1.86
CA LEU A 206 -19.95 -10.12 2.16
C LEU A 206 -19.20 -9.84 3.46
N ASP A 207 -18.67 -8.62 3.62
CA ASP A 207 -17.96 -8.22 4.84
C ASP A 207 -18.84 -8.38 6.10
N SER A 208 -20.12 -7.99 5.99
CA SER A 208 -21.07 -8.14 7.10
C SER A 208 -21.36 -9.60 7.44
N LEU A 209 -21.40 -10.49 6.43
CA LEU A 209 -21.60 -11.93 6.63
C LEU A 209 -20.34 -12.55 7.27
N LEU A 210 -19.15 -12.22 6.80
CA LEU A 210 -17.89 -12.68 7.38
C LEU A 210 -17.78 -12.28 8.86
N MET A 211 -18.19 -11.05 9.21
CA MET A 211 -18.20 -10.60 10.62
C MET A 211 -19.17 -11.44 11.47
N LYS A 212 -20.32 -11.84 10.94
CA LYS A 212 -21.27 -12.74 11.63
C LYS A 212 -20.71 -14.14 11.83
N GLN A 213 -19.81 -14.57 10.95
CA GLN A 213 -19.09 -15.85 11.06
C GLN A 213 -17.82 -15.75 11.92
N GLY A 214 -17.62 -14.64 12.64
CA GLY A 214 -16.48 -14.45 13.53
C GLY A 214 -15.22 -13.93 12.85
N GLN A 215 -15.26 -13.61 11.55
CA GLN A 215 -14.13 -13.03 10.83
C GLN A 215 -14.13 -11.52 11.00
N TYR A 216 -13.15 -10.98 11.73
CA TYR A 216 -13.04 -9.54 11.90
C TYR A 216 -12.45 -8.87 10.66
N VAL A 217 -13.28 -8.22 9.87
CA VAL A 217 -12.90 -7.49 8.65
C VAL A 217 -13.40 -6.05 8.71
N LEU A 218 -12.63 -5.12 8.16
CA LEU A 218 -13.09 -3.73 8.02
C LEU A 218 -13.88 -3.62 6.71
N PRO A 219 -15.20 -3.30 6.76
CA PRO A 219 -16.05 -3.30 5.58
C PRO A 219 -15.58 -2.36 4.48
N GLY A 220 -15.57 -2.84 3.24
CA GLY A 220 -15.21 -2.06 2.05
C GLY A 220 -13.72 -1.74 1.92
N VAL A 221 -12.85 -2.33 2.73
CA VAL A 221 -11.42 -2.07 2.74
C VAL A 221 -10.62 -3.34 2.46
N ARG A 222 -9.48 -3.18 1.79
CA ARG A 222 -8.52 -4.27 1.60
C ARG A 222 -8.14 -4.92 2.94
N ARG A 223 -7.86 -6.21 2.89
CA ARG A 223 -7.49 -7.02 4.05
C ARG A 223 -6.01 -7.30 4.04
N PHE A 224 -5.49 -7.72 5.18
CA PHE A 224 -4.07 -7.88 5.41
C PHE A 224 -3.78 -9.25 6.02
N VAL A 225 -2.80 -9.95 5.48
CA VAL A 225 -2.20 -11.12 6.12
C VAL A 225 -1.09 -10.65 7.04
N SER A 226 -0.91 -11.31 8.16
CA SER A 226 0.13 -11.03 9.14
C SER A 226 0.97 -12.28 9.46
N THR A 227 2.05 -12.08 10.20
CA THR A 227 2.97 -13.16 10.60
C THR A 227 2.34 -14.20 11.54
N VAL A 228 1.21 -13.88 12.17
CA VAL A 228 0.50 -14.75 13.13
C VAL A 228 -0.63 -15.54 12.50
N ASN A 229 -0.97 -15.33 11.23
CA ASN A 229 -1.97 -16.14 10.55
C ASN A 229 -1.48 -17.58 10.39
N THR A 230 -2.36 -18.53 10.65
CA THR A 230 -2.12 -19.97 10.67
C THR A 230 -2.96 -20.70 9.63
N ALA A 231 -2.67 -21.97 9.38
CA ALA A 231 -3.52 -22.81 8.51
C ALA A 231 -4.99 -22.85 8.99
N GLN A 232 -5.21 -22.80 10.32
CA GLN A 232 -6.57 -22.78 10.88
C GLN A 232 -7.31 -21.48 10.49
N ASP A 233 -6.61 -20.32 10.49
CA ASP A 233 -7.21 -19.06 10.08
C ASP A 233 -7.61 -19.08 8.60
N LEU A 234 -6.83 -19.77 7.75
CA LEU A 234 -7.18 -20.00 6.35
C LEU A 234 -8.47 -20.83 6.23
N GLU A 235 -8.53 -21.99 6.91
CA GLU A 235 -9.70 -22.86 6.91
C GLU A 235 -10.94 -22.14 7.44
N ASP A 236 -10.83 -21.41 8.54
CA ASP A 236 -11.93 -20.67 9.16
C ASP A 236 -12.43 -19.53 8.23
N THR A 237 -11.51 -18.86 7.54
CA THR A 237 -11.88 -17.82 6.57
C THR A 237 -12.62 -18.42 5.37
N LEU A 238 -12.13 -19.52 4.80
CA LEU A 238 -12.76 -20.19 3.68
C LEU A 238 -14.14 -20.76 4.07
N ARG A 239 -14.28 -21.33 5.26
CA ARG A 239 -15.58 -21.79 5.79
C ARG A 239 -16.57 -20.63 5.95
N GLY A 240 -16.09 -19.44 6.33
CA GLY A 240 -16.93 -18.25 6.43
C GLY A 240 -17.31 -17.65 5.07
N LEU A 241 -16.59 -18.01 4.01
CA LEU A 241 -16.89 -17.61 2.62
C LEU A 241 -17.86 -18.56 1.93
N ASP A 242 -17.87 -19.86 2.31
CA ASP A 242 -18.78 -20.90 1.82
C ASP A 242 -20.19 -20.73 2.41
#